data_5547346a1b3af2dec185b2f49487945d
#
_entry.id   5547346a1b3af2dec185b2f49487945d
#
_cell.length_a   1.000
_cell.length_b   1.000
_cell.length_c   1.000
_cell.angle_alpha   90.00
_cell.angle_beta   90.00
_cell.angle_gamma   90.00
#
_symmetry.space_group_name_H-M   'P 1'
#
loop_
_entity.id
_entity.type
_entity.pdbx_description
1 polymer ?
#
loop_
_entity_poly.entity_id
_entity_poly.type
_entity_poly.pdbx_seq_one_letter_code
_entity_poly.pdbx_strand_id
1 'polypeptide(L)'
;MSGRLTGILPIYAKLAWWGLVSPPARAGGPLVVYHGVILSERGVLLSVRSDLRGWELPGGNAEPGEPGEAALRREILEETGLEVAVERRVGDYVRTGFAAHTARVYRCRPLRGELRPSSETPLVRWFPPSDLPDTLFPWYRAPLADALAKLPEPVTRHEHWGIAAISSGMRIDLRMRFSNDRAGS
;
A
#
# COMPACT_ATOMS: atom_id res chain seq x y z
N MET A 1 12.66 1.78 -28.40
CA MET A 1 11.41 1.68 -27.62
C MET A 1 11.03 0.24 -27.22
N SER A 2 11.71 -0.77 -27.74
CA SER A 2 11.36 -2.20 -27.54
C SER A 2 11.74 -2.79 -26.17
N GLY A 3 12.74 -2.27 -25.48
CA GLY A 3 13.25 -2.87 -24.23
C GLY A 3 12.45 -2.61 -22.94
N ARG A 4 11.46 -1.69 -22.96
CA ARG A 4 10.63 -1.40 -21.76
C ARG A 4 9.43 -2.32 -21.59
N LEU A 5 8.95 -2.94 -22.66
CA LEU A 5 7.81 -3.85 -22.63
C LEU A 5 8.19 -5.26 -22.19
N THR A 6 9.40 -5.70 -22.47
CA THR A 6 9.88 -7.05 -22.09
C THR A 6 10.04 -7.25 -20.60
N GLY A 7 10.30 -6.17 -19.83
CA GLY A 7 10.37 -6.22 -18.37
C GLY A 7 9.01 -6.25 -17.63
N ILE A 8 7.93 -5.86 -18.31
CA ILE A 8 6.60 -5.72 -17.73
C ILE A 8 5.79 -7.03 -17.83
N LEU A 9 6.00 -7.79 -18.93
CA LEU A 9 5.30 -9.06 -19.16
C LEU A 9 5.43 -10.08 -18.02
N PRO A 10 6.63 -10.33 -17.46
CA PRO A 10 6.76 -11.27 -16.35
C PRO A 10 6.08 -10.79 -15.06
N ILE A 11 6.00 -9.46 -14.85
CA ILE A 11 5.31 -8.89 -13.68
C ILE A 11 3.80 -9.15 -13.79
N TYR A 12 3.20 -8.89 -14.97
CA TYR A 12 1.78 -9.16 -15.17
C TYR A 12 1.46 -10.65 -15.26
N ALA A 13 2.35 -11.47 -15.82
CA ALA A 13 2.21 -12.92 -15.78
C ALA A 13 2.25 -13.44 -14.34
N LYS A 14 3.15 -12.91 -13.50
CA LYS A 14 3.23 -13.23 -12.08
C LYS A 14 1.98 -12.77 -11.34
N LEU A 15 1.47 -11.57 -11.58
CA LEU A 15 0.24 -11.06 -10.98
C LEU A 15 -0.98 -11.88 -11.42
N ALA A 16 -1.08 -12.23 -12.70
CA ALA A 16 -2.14 -13.09 -13.21
C ALA A 16 -2.06 -14.52 -12.63
N TRP A 17 -0.85 -15.07 -12.55
CA TRP A 17 -0.61 -16.37 -11.90
C TRP A 17 -1.00 -16.36 -10.43
N TRP A 18 -0.57 -15.35 -9.67
CA TRP A 18 -0.94 -15.20 -8.27
C TRP A 18 -2.44 -14.99 -8.06
N GLY A 19 -3.10 -14.30 -9.00
CA GLY A 19 -4.53 -14.07 -8.95
C GLY A 19 -5.39 -15.28 -9.33
N LEU A 20 -4.90 -16.10 -10.25
CA LEU A 20 -5.59 -17.32 -10.70
C LEU A 20 -5.29 -18.53 -9.83
N VAL A 21 -4.09 -18.58 -9.24
CA VAL A 21 -3.58 -19.72 -8.48
C VAL A 21 -3.32 -19.32 -7.02
N SER A 22 -3.94 -18.23 -6.53
CA SER A 22 -3.82 -17.90 -5.10
C SER A 22 -4.10 -19.15 -4.27
N PRO A 23 -3.10 -19.69 -3.55
CA PRO A 23 -3.35 -20.84 -2.71
C PRO A 23 -4.47 -20.49 -1.73
N PRO A 24 -5.43 -21.38 -1.51
CA PRO A 24 -6.38 -21.21 -0.41
C PRO A 24 -5.57 -20.93 0.86
N ALA A 25 -6.10 -20.05 1.69
CA ALA A 25 -5.48 -19.58 2.93
C ALA A 25 -4.51 -20.59 3.54
N ARG A 26 -3.26 -20.20 3.72
CA ARG A 26 -2.24 -21.05 4.36
C ARG A 26 -2.81 -21.59 5.68
N ALA A 27 -2.43 -22.81 6.03
CA ALA A 27 -2.74 -23.38 7.33
C ALA A 27 -2.30 -22.39 8.44
N GLY A 28 -3.25 -21.59 8.98
CA GLY A 28 -2.90 -20.49 9.92
C GLY A 28 -3.89 -19.32 9.89
N GLY A 29 -4.87 -19.31 8.97
CA GLY A 29 -5.85 -18.21 8.87
C GLY A 29 -5.63 -17.30 7.67
N PRO A 30 -6.51 -16.29 7.46
CA PRO A 30 -6.38 -15.34 6.37
C PRO A 30 -5.11 -14.49 6.53
N LEU A 31 -4.40 -14.28 5.41
CA LEU A 31 -3.24 -13.39 5.37
C LEU A 31 -3.62 -11.99 5.86
N VAL A 32 -2.88 -11.47 6.83
CA VAL A 32 -3.05 -10.09 7.32
C VAL A 32 -1.86 -9.27 6.86
N VAL A 33 -2.13 -8.18 6.14
CA VAL A 33 -1.14 -7.20 5.70
C VAL A 33 -1.36 -5.92 6.49
N TYR A 34 -0.30 -5.33 7.02
CA TYR A 34 -0.36 -4.16 7.90
C TYR A 34 0.02 -2.89 7.12
N HIS A 35 -0.83 -1.86 7.19
CA HIS A 35 -0.58 -0.58 6.53
C HIS A 35 -0.69 0.60 7.50
N GLY A 36 0.14 1.63 7.28
CA GLY A 36 0.13 2.86 8.07
C GLY A 36 -0.39 4.06 7.30
N VAL A 37 -1.42 4.71 7.83
CA VAL A 37 -1.77 6.08 7.43
C VAL A 37 -0.93 7.02 8.28
N ILE A 38 0.21 7.45 7.74
CA ILE A 38 1.16 8.31 8.44
C ILE A 38 0.79 9.75 8.16
N LEU A 39 0.43 10.48 9.22
CA LEU A 39 -0.04 11.86 9.14
C LEU A 39 0.89 12.81 9.87
N SER A 40 1.16 13.96 9.25
CA SER A 40 1.88 15.08 9.82
C SER A 40 1.29 16.42 9.33
N GLU A 41 1.90 17.55 9.71
CA GLU A 41 1.56 18.86 9.15
C GLU A 41 1.81 18.94 7.64
N ARG A 42 2.71 18.10 7.11
CA ARG A 42 3.01 17.97 5.68
C ARG A 42 1.95 17.19 4.88
N GLY A 43 0.96 16.60 5.55
CA GLY A 43 -0.10 15.79 4.98
C GLY A 43 0.02 14.30 5.28
N VAL A 44 -0.37 13.47 4.33
CA VAL A 44 -0.27 11.99 4.38
C VAL A 44 0.94 11.51 3.58
N LEU A 45 1.70 10.57 4.15
CA LEU A 45 2.81 9.92 3.46
C LEU A 45 2.31 8.78 2.60
N LEU A 46 2.70 8.80 1.34
CA LEU A 46 2.46 7.72 0.39
C LEU A 46 3.79 7.23 -0.18
N SER A 47 3.81 5.97 -0.59
CA SER A 47 4.94 5.29 -1.20
C SER A 47 4.57 4.70 -2.56
N VAL A 48 5.58 4.38 -3.38
CA VAL A 48 5.42 3.67 -4.66
C VAL A 48 6.36 2.50 -4.69
N ARG A 49 5.84 1.31 -4.89
CA ARG A 49 6.64 0.09 -5.04
C ARG A 49 7.30 0.00 -6.41
N SER A 50 8.42 -0.70 -6.48
CA SER A 50 9.16 -0.91 -7.73
C SER A 50 8.46 -1.91 -8.68
N ASP A 51 7.74 -2.90 -8.13
CA ASP A 51 7.10 -3.98 -8.88
C ASP A 51 5.73 -3.57 -9.46
N LEU A 52 4.87 -2.93 -8.68
CA LEU A 52 3.56 -2.41 -9.11
C LEU A 52 3.51 -0.90 -8.81
N ARG A 53 3.64 -0.08 -9.85
CA ARG A 53 3.73 1.37 -9.69
C ARG A 53 2.37 2.01 -9.53
N GLY A 54 2.16 2.60 -8.41
CA GLY A 54 1.00 3.39 -8.00
C GLY A 54 1.24 3.87 -6.59
N TRP A 55 0.61 4.95 -6.19
CA TRP A 55 0.72 5.42 -4.81
C TRP A 55 -0.07 4.51 -3.87
N GLU A 56 0.51 4.22 -2.72
CA GLU A 56 -0.05 3.34 -1.71
C GLU A 56 0.29 3.80 -0.29
N LEU A 57 -0.36 3.17 0.70
CA LEU A 57 0.01 3.33 2.10
C LEU A 57 1.20 2.44 2.43
N PRO A 58 2.27 2.96 3.06
CA PRO A 58 3.42 2.15 3.47
C PRO A 58 3.01 1.01 4.42
N GLY A 59 3.72 -0.11 4.32
CA GLY A 59 3.51 -1.26 5.17
C GLY A 59 3.71 -2.59 4.45
N GLY A 60 3.53 -3.69 5.17
CA GLY A 60 3.81 -5.01 4.65
C GLY A 60 3.33 -6.15 5.55
N ASN A 61 4.00 -7.28 5.43
CA ASN A 61 3.64 -8.51 6.12
C ASN A 61 4.42 -8.66 7.42
N ALA A 62 3.78 -9.27 8.43
CA ALA A 62 4.51 -9.72 9.60
C ALA A 62 5.34 -10.97 9.28
N GLU A 63 6.53 -11.05 9.87
CA GLU A 63 7.33 -12.26 9.89
C GLU A 63 6.71 -13.31 10.85
N PRO A 64 7.06 -14.58 10.70
CA PRO A 64 6.56 -15.62 11.60
C PRO A 64 6.85 -15.30 13.08
N GLY A 65 5.78 -15.14 13.87
CA GLY A 65 5.88 -14.81 15.30
C GLY A 65 6.04 -13.30 15.60
N GLU A 66 6.13 -12.46 14.60
CA GLU A 66 6.25 -11.01 14.78
C GLU A 66 4.87 -10.39 15.12
N PRO A 67 4.77 -9.55 16.17
CA PRO A 67 3.56 -8.79 16.44
C PRO A 67 3.27 -7.81 15.30
N GLY A 68 2.00 -7.69 14.89
CA GLY A 68 1.63 -6.91 13.70
C GLY A 68 2.01 -5.42 13.76
N GLU A 69 1.94 -4.78 14.95
CA GLU A 69 2.42 -3.39 15.08
C GLU A 69 3.94 -3.26 15.00
N ALA A 70 4.69 -4.30 15.41
CA ALA A 70 6.14 -4.32 15.25
C ALA A 70 6.51 -4.45 13.77
N ALA A 71 5.83 -5.36 13.06
CA ALA A 71 5.96 -5.53 11.61
C ALA A 71 5.66 -4.21 10.88
N LEU A 72 4.56 -3.54 11.23
CA LEU A 72 4.21 -2.25 10.64
C LEU A 72 5.31 -1.20 10.81
N ARG A 73 5.88 -1.06 12.03
CA ARG A 73 6.96 -0.09 12.28
C ARG A 73 8.22 -0.44 11.50
N ARG A 74 8.58 -1.72 11.43
CA ARG A 74 9.74 -2.21 10.67
C ARG A 74 9.57 -1.89 9.18
N GLU A 75 8.45 -2.29 8.58
CA GLU A 75 8.16 -2.05 7.16
C GLU A 75 8.18 -0.56 6.82
N ILE A 76 7.53 0.29 7.64
CA ILE A 76 7.53 1.74 7.43
C ILE A 76 8.96 2.30 7.47
N LEU A 77 9.78 1.86 8.42
CA LEU A 77 11.18 2.29 8.51
C LEU A 77 11.98 1.87 7.27
N GLU A 78 11.83 0.63 6.83
CA GLU A 78 12.54 0.07 5.66
C GLU A 78 12.11 0.76 4.36
N GLU A 79 10.81 1.01 4.19
CA GLU A 79 10.26 1.63 2.98
C GLU A 79 10.44 3.14 2.90
N THR A 80 10.45 3.83 4.04
CA THR A 80 10.35 5.30 4.06
C THR A 80 11.51 6.01 4.76
N GLY A 81 12.28 5.29 5.58
CA GLY A 81 13.31 5.87 6.45
C GLY A 81 12.76 6.53 7.72
N LEU A 82 11.45 6.50 7.97
CA LEU A 82 10.83 7.12 9.14
C LEU A 82 10.53 6.12 10.24
N GLU A 83 10.88 6.46 11.46
CA GLU A 83 10.32 5.83 12.65
C GLU A 83 8.98 6.47 13.00
N VAL A 84 7.99 5.64 13.33
CA VAL A 84 6.63 6.09 13.60
C VAL A 84 6.10 5.60 14.95
N ALA A 85 5.23 6.40 15.56
CA ALA A 85 4.34 5.96 16.63
C ALA A 85 3.03 5.49 16.00
N VAL A 86 2.59 4.31 16.38
CA VAL A 86 1.23 3.81 16.11
C VAL A 86 0.29 4.46 17.11
N GLU A 87 -0.70 5.22 16.63
CA GLU A 87 -1.64 5.95 17.49
C GLU A 87 -2.90 5.14 17.78
N ARG A 88 -3.48 4.55 16.74
CA ARG A 88 -4.69 3.72 16.86
C ARG A 88 -4.90 2.86 15.63
N ARG A 89 -5.64 1.76 15.80
CA ARG A 89 -6.18 1.00 14.68
C ARG A 89 -7.30 1.78 14.00
N VAL A 90 -7.27 1.84 12.67
CA VAL A 90 -8.32 2.45 11.84
C VAL A 90 -9.38 1.41 11.50
N GLY A 91 -8.96 0.24 11.06
CA GLY A 91 -9.89 -0.84 10.72
C GLY A 91 -9.23 -2.03 10.03
N ASP A 92 -10.08 -3.00 9.71
CA ASP A 92 -9.77 -4.16 8.88
C ASP A 92 -10.57 -4.10 7.58
N TYR A 93 -9.87 -4.19 6.47
CA TYR A 93 -10.41 -4.20 5.12
C TYR A 93 -10.25 -5.61 4.57
N VAL A 94 -11.31 -6.40 4.71
CA VAL A 94 -11.35 -7.81 4.31
C VAL A 94 -11.57 -7.89 2.81
N ARG A 95 -10.53 -8.24 2.09
CA ARG A 95 -10.50 -8.29 0.64
C ARG A 95 -10.68 -9.72 0.16
N THR A 96 -11.64 -9.91 -0.73
CA THR A 96 -11.95 -11.20 -1.36
C THR A 96 -11.74 -11.13 -2.86
N GLY A 97 -11.64 -12.25 -3.53
CA GLY A 97 -11.34 -12.34 -4.96
C GLY A 97 -9.85 -12.38 -5.23
N PHE A 98 -9.36 -11.50 -6.11
CA PHE A 98 -7.94 -11.45 -6.46
C PHE A 98 -7.06 -11.04 -5.27
N ALA A 99 -6.02 -11.85 -4.98
CA ALA A 99 -5.10 -11.63 -3.86
C ALA A 99 -5.83 -11.44 -2.51
N ALA A 100 -6.74 -12.36 -2.17
CA ALA A 100 -7.53 -12.30 -0.94
C ALA A 100 -6.66 -12.19 0.32
N HIS A 101 -6.91 -11.15 1.14
CA HIS A 101 -6.21 -10.87 2.39
C HIS A 101 -7.02 -9.89 3.24
N THR A 102 -6.63 -9.71 4.49
CA THR A 102 -7.12 -8.62 5.33
C THR A 102 -6.06 -7.52 5.40
N ALA A 103 -6.37 -6.33 4.92
CA ALA A 103 -5.53 -5.16 5.15
C ALA A 103 -5.91 -4.54 6.50
N ARG A 104 -5.02 -4.64 7.48
CA ARG A 104 -5.16 -4.03 8.79
C ARG A 104 -4.48 -2.69 8.82
N VAL A 105 -5.25 -1.64 9.02
CA VAL A 105 -4.77 -0.27 8.86
C VAL A 105 -4.69 0.44 10.21
N TYR A 106 -3.58 1.15 10.41
CA TYR A 106 -3.31 1.95 11.59
C TYR A 106 -3.07 3.40 11.22
N ARG A 107 -3.51 4.31 12.06
CA ARG A 107 -3.07 5.69 12.04
C ARG A 107 -1.75 5.81 12.78
N CYS A 108 -0.79 6.49 12.13
CA CYS A 108 0.56 6.68 12.65
C CYS A 108 0.94 8.15 12.56
N ARG A 109 1.92 8.56 13.39
CA ARG A 109 2.61 9.84 13.27
C ARG A 109 4.11 9.64 13.22
N PRO A 110 4.85 10.45 12.46
CA PRO A 110 6.31 10.36 12.44
C PRO A 110 6.90 10.78 13.80
N LEU A 111 7.95 10.08 14.21
CA LEU A 111 8.72 10.39 15.41
C LEU A 111 10.06 11.05 15.06
N ARG A 112 10.82 10.40 14.18
CA ARG A 112 12.14 10.82 13.72
C ARG A 112 12.49 10.11 12.41
N GLY A 113 13.62 10.51 11.82
CA GLY A 113 14.10 9.98 10.55
C GLY A 113 13.93 10.99 9.42
N GLU A 114 14.52 10.67 8.29
CA GLU A 114 14.40 11.43 7.05
C GLU A 114 13.86 10.52 5.96
N LEU A 115 13.06 11.08 5.04
CA LEU A 115 12.54 10.32 3.92
C LEU A 115 13.72 9.75 3.11
N ARG A 116 13.77 8.45 3.05
CA ARG A 116 14.79 7.72 2.32
C ARG A 116 14.12 6.65 1.45
N PRO A 117 14.02 6.90 0.14
CA PRO A 117 13.58 5.87 -0.79
C PRO A 117 14.49 4.64 -0.73
N SER A 118 13.92 3.46 -0.95
CA SER A 118 14.64 2.19 -1.02
C SER A 118 14.59 1.61 -2.44
N SER A 119 15.30 0.50 -2.68
CA SER A 119 15.20 -0.24 -3.95
C SER A 119 13.82 -0.81 -4.19
N GLU A 120 13.10 -1.16 -3.13
CA GLU A 120 11.74 -1.69 -3.18
C GLU A 120 10.71 -0.58 -3.29
N THR A 121 10.98 0.58 -2.66
CA THR A 121 10.11 1.74 -2.60
C THR A 121 10.84 2.99 -3.11
N PRO A 122 10.99 3.13 -4.45
CA PRO A 122 11.80 4.18 -5.06
C PRO A 122 11.24 5.59 -4.93
N LEU A 123 9.96 5.74 -4.57
CA LEU A 123 9.33 7.05 -4.38
C LEU A 123 8.57 7.07 -3.05
N VAL A 124 8.82 8.10 -2.27
CA VAL A 124 8.11 8.39 -1.01
C VAL A 124 7.84 9.89 -0.96
N ARG A 125 6.58 10.30 -0.73
CA ARG A 125 6.20 11.72 -0.75
C ARG A 125 5.02 12.02 0.18
N TRP A 126 5.02 13.22 0.74
CA TRP A 126 3.88 13.79 1.45
C TRP A 126 2.88 14.42 0.47
N PHE A 127 1.60 14.19 0.72
CA PHE A 127 0.51 14.78 -0.06
C PHE A 127 -0.51 15.44 0.86
N PRO A 128 -1.00 16.65 0.51
CA PRO A 128 -2.15 17.20 1.19
C PRO A 128 -3.34 16.24 1.09
N PRO A 129 -4.11 15.99 2.16
CA PRO A 129 -5.30 15.13 2.08
C PRO A 129 -6.36 15.61 1.08
N SER A 130 -6.36 16.92 0.77
CA SER A 130 -7.24 17.53 -0.23
C SER A 130 -6.76 17.39 -1.67
N ASP A 131 -5.51 16.96 -1.86
CA ASP A 131 -4.86 16.86 -3.19
C ASP A 131 -4.08 15.55 -3.31
N LEU A 132 -4.82 14.44 -3.24
CA LEU A 132 -4.25 13.10 -3.38
C LEU A 132 -4.03 12.77 -4.85
N PRO A 133 -2.94 12.07 -5.20
CA PRO A 133 -2.63 11.75 -6.58
C PRO A 133 -3.70 10.85 -7.21
N ASP A 134 -4.05 11.11 -8.46
CA ASP A 134 -4.98 10.27 -9.24
C ASP A 134 -4.50 8.83 -9.39
N THR A 135 -3.18 8.64 -9.27
CA THR A 135 -2.50 7.35 -9.31
C THR A 135 -2.39 6.66 -7.93
N LEU A 136 -3.10 7.17 -6.90
CA LEU A 136 -3.35 6.43 -5.67
C LEU A 136 -4.26 5.24 -5.99
N PHE A 137 -3.82 4.04 -5.62
CA PHE A 137 -4.63 2.84 -5.83
C PHE A 137 -6.00 2.96 -5.13
N PRO A 138 -7.10 2.59 -5.82
CA PRO A 138 -8.47 2.81 -5.32
C PRO A 138 -8.73 2.19 -3.95
N TRP A 139 -8.11 1.05 -3.67
CA TRP A 139 -8.29 0.31 -2.42
C TRP A 139 -7.62 0.93 -1.19
N TYR A 140 -6.85 2.01 -1.35
CA TYR A 140 -6.32 2.79 -0.23
C TYR A 140 -7.16 4.04 0.07
N ARG A 141 -8.14 4.38 -0.78
CA ARG A 141 -8.96 5.58 -0.58
C ARG A 141 -9.88 5.46 0.63
N ALA A 142 -10.56 4.32 0.80
CA ALA A 142 -11.43 4.11 1.95
C ALA A 142 -10.63 4.05 3.28
N PRO A 143 -9.52 3.29 3.42
CA PRO A 143 -8.67 3.33 4.60
C PRO A 143 -8.19 4.72 4.98
N LEU A 144 -7.78 5.51 3.98
CA LEU A 144 -7.31 6.87 4.20
C LEU A 144 -8.45 7.79 4.68
N ALA A 145 -9.62 7.71 4.05
CA ALA A 145 -10.80 8.50 4.46
C ALA A 145 -11.22 8.16 5.90
N ASP A 146 -11.25 6.89 6.27
CA ASP A 146 -11.61 6.44 7.62
C ASP A 146 -10.57 6.90 8.67
N ALA A 147 -9.28 6.92 8.31
CA ALA A 147 -8.23 7.43 9.19
C ALA A 147 -8.37 8.94 9.46
N LEU A 148 -8.76 9.70 8.42
CA LEU A 148 -8.98 11.15 8.50
C LEU A 148 -10.27 11.50 9.24
N ALA A 149 -11.31 10.70 9.12
CA ALA A 149 -12.61 10.90 9.76
C ALA A 149 -12.57 10.77 11.31
N LYS A 150 -11.46 10.27 11.88
CA LYS A 150 -11.29 10.11 13.34
C LYS A 150 -12.44 9.33 13.98
N LEU A 151 -12.89 8.26 13.33
CA LEU A 151 -13.97 7.41 13.82
C LEU A 151 -13.66 6.92 15.25
N PRO A 152 -14.67 6.82 16.15
CA PRO A 152 -14.46 6.44 17.54
C PRO A 152 -13.97 5.00 17.70
N GLU A 153 -14.41 4.10 16.82
CA GLU A 153 -14.06 2.69 16.83
C GLU A 153 -13.48 2.24 15.50
N PRO A 154 -12.59 1.23 15.49
CA PRO A 154 -12.09 0.64 14.27
C PRO A 154 -13.21 0.04 13.41
N VAL A 155 -13.17 0.28 12.11
CA VAL A 155 -14.17 -0.26 11.18
C VAL A 155 -13.78 -1.64 10.65
N THR A 156 -14.77 -2.42 10.23
CA THR A 156 -14.55 -3.60 9.37
C THR A 156 -15.31 -3.38 8.08
N ARG A 157 -14.56 -3.40 6.96
CA ARG A 157 -15.13 -3.27 5.61
C ARG A 157 -14.83 -4.53 4.80
N HIS A 158 -15.81 -4.96 4.01
CA HIS A 158 -15.66 -6.07 3.08
C HIS A 158 -15.60 -5.55 1.65
N GLU A 159 -14.54 -5.89 0.95
CA GLU A 159 -14.25 -5.43 -0.41
C GLU A 159 -14.08 -6.64 -1.32
N HIS A 160 -14.69 -6.63 -2.50
CA HIS A 160 -14.49 -7.65 -3.51
C HIS A 160 -13.61 -7.13 -4.63
N TRP A 161 -12.45 -7.75 -4.81
CA TRP A 161 -11.51 -7.42 -5.88
C TRP A 161 -11.72 -8.32 -7.09
N GLY A 162 -12.60 -7.87 -7.98
CA GLY A 162 -12.84 -8.49 -9.27
C GLY A 162 -11.98 -7.89 -10.38
N ILE A 163 -12.35 -8.18 -11.63
CA ILE A 163 -11.64 -7.71 -12.84
C ILE A 163 -11.48 -6.18 -12.87
N ALA A 164 -12.46 -5.44 -12.35
CA ALA A 164 -12.40 -3.98 -12.30
C ALA A 164 -11.24 -3.45 -11.44
N ALA A 165 -10.96 -4.09 -10.29
CA ALA A 165 -9.82 -3.73 -9.44
C ALA A 165 -8.50 -4.02 -10.13
N ILE A 166 -8.37 -5.19 -10.77
CA ILE A 166 -7.19 -5.59 -11.53
C ILE A 166 -6.93 -4.60 -12.67
N SER A 167 -7.94 -4.31 -13.49
CA SER A 167 -7.81 -3.40 -14.63
C SER A 167 -7.47 -1.97 -14.19
N SER A 168 -8.00 -1.53 -13.04
CA SER A 168 -7.68 -0.23 -12.47
C SER A 168 -6.22 -0.18 -12.00
N GLY A 169 -5.75 -1.21 -11.29
CA GLY A 169 -4.35 -1.31 -10.86
C GLY A 169 -3.38 -1.31 -12.04
N MET A 170 -3.66 -2.12 -13.08
CA MET A 170 -2.84 -2.17 -14.30
C MET A 170 -2.79 -0.82 -15.03
N ARG A 171 -3.92 -0.12 -15.12
CA ARG A 171 -3.98 1.20 -15.75
C ARG A 171 -3.16 2.24 -15.00
N ILE A 172 -3.21 2.22 -13.68
CA ILE A 172 -2.40 3.09 -12.81
C ILE A 172 -0.92 2.78 -13.00
N ASP A 173 -0.52 1.49 -12.94
CA ASP A 173 0.87 1.08 -13.12
C ASP A 173 1.42 1.51 -14.48
N LEU A 174 0.67 1.30 -15.56
CA LEU A 174 1.04 1.74 -16.90
C LEU A 174 1.18 3.27 -16.96
N ARG A 175 0.20 4.01 -16.42
CA ARG A 175 0.27 5.47 -16.36
C ARG A 175 1.53 5.94 -15.65
N MET A 176 1.86 5.37 -14.49
CA MET A 176 3.06 5.71 -13.72
C MET A 176 4.37 5.35 -14.43
N ARG A 177 4.39 4.29 -15.25
CA ARG A 177 5.57 3.89 -16.01
C ARG A 177 5.81 4.75 -17.24
N PHE A 178 4.74 5.25 -17.86
CA PHE A 178 4.81 6.00 -19.12
C PHE A 178 4.65 7.51 -18.93
N SER A 179 3.98 7.98 -17.86
CA SER A 179 4.08 9.38 -17.50
C SER A 179 5.49 9.65 -17.01
N ASN A 180 6.11 10.66 -17.61
CA ASN A 180 7.44 11.12 -17.25
C ASN A 180 7.38 11.94 -15.96
N ASP A 181 6.67 11.43 -14.91
CA ASP A 181 6.70 11.98 -13.57
C ASP A 181 8.09 11.70 -12.95
N ARG A 182 9.07 12.26 -13.60
CA ARG A 182 10.32 12.60 -12.95
C ARG A 182 9.94 13.59 -11.87
N ALA A 183 10.11 13.17 -10.62
CA ALA A 183 10.01 13.98 -9.45
C ALA A 183 10.37 15.43 -9.80
N GLY A 184 9.37 16.29 -9.80
CA GLY A 184 9.61 17.71 -9.91
C GLY A 184 10.52 18.13 -8.79
N SER A 185 11.53 18.82 -9.19
CA SER A 185 12.41 19.65 -8.37
C SER A 185 11.64 20.44 -7.31
#